data_2e4661937cb7f2a2cf1ee402450c23c0
#
_entry.id   2e4661937cb7f2a2cf1ee402450c23c0
#
_cell.length_a   1.000
_cell.length_b   1.000
_cell.length_c   1.000
_cell.angle_alpha   90.00
_cell.angle_beta   90.00
_cell.angle_gamma   90.00
#
_symmetry.space_group_name_H-M   'P 1'
#
loop_
_entity.id
_entity.type
_entity.pdbx_description
1 polymer ?
#
loop_
_entity_poly.entity_id
_entity_poly.type
_entity_poly.pdbx_seq_one_letter_code
_entity_poly.pdbx_strand_id
1 'polypeptide(L)'
;MKQVTHPVDGRSSRWQRHRAVRRIELITAARDAVAANGAALSMEEIATACGTSKSVFYRYFKDKAGVQAAVGEYFVTRMRRRMVAAASEADTFAAMIHALVSEYLKSVAASGEVYRFVVTAPTERGSTIERFVDSVRDLLMEQHMRHHGSRATPEGVLKCWAASTVGMVRGAGEAWLELGGDTAKPDRHTMSRIITTWAVEGLRPVTGSESAPPTSPIRTTGKPPAPENRQES
;
A
#
# COMPACT_ATOMS: atom_id res chain seq x y z
N MET A 1 -17.49 -39.74 -30.63
CA MET A 1 -17.71 -38.29 -30.62
C MET A 1 -16.36 -37.60 -30.92
N LYS A 2 -16.22 -37.03 -32.14
CA LYS A 2 -15.01 -36.27 -32.50
C LYS A 2 -15.10 -34.88 -31.92
N GLN A 3 -14.17 -34.50 -31.06
CA GLN A 3 -13.99 -33.12 -30.59
C GLN A 3 -13.50 -32.29 -31.80
N VAL A 4 -14.30 -31.35 -32.22
CA VAL A 4 -13.91 -30.33 -33.19
C VAL A 4 -13.15 -29.25 -32.47
N THR A 5 -11.82 -29.31 -32.50
CA THR A 5 -10.95 -28.21 -32.09
C THR A 5 -11.03 -27.14 -33.18
N HIS A 6 -11.75 -26.04 -32.89
CA HIS A 6 -11.70 -24.85 -33.73
C HIS A 6 -10.29 -24.27 -33.71
N PRO A 7 -9.63 -24.03 -34.84
CA PRO A 7 -8.36 -23.34 -34.90
C PRO A 7 -8.57 -21.91 -34.41
N VAL A 8 -7.80 -21.51 -33.37
CA VAL A 8 -7.76 -20.13 -32.90
C VAL A 8 -7.30 -19.26 -34.06
N ASP A 9 -8.19 -18.37 -34.55
CA ASP A 9 -7.93 -17.51 -35.70
C ASP A 9 -6.69 -16.64 -35.43
N GLY A 10 -5.63 -16.87 -36.20
CA GLY A 10 -4.33 -16.16 -36.05
C GLY A 10 -4.42 -14.64 -36.23
N ARG A 11 -5.51 -14.14 -36.86
CA ARG A 11 -5.82 -12.70 -36.94
C ARG A 11 -6.31 -12.15 -35.60
N SER A 12 -7.21 -12.88 -34.94
CA SER A 12 -7.73 -12.52 -33.61
C SER A 12 -6.62 -12.46 -32.56
N SER A 13 -5.73 -13.44 -32.55
CA SER A 13 -4.60 -13.48 -31.59
C SER A 13 -3.59 -12.35 -31.83
N ARG A 14 -3.30 -11.99 -33.09
CA ARG A 14 -2.42 -10.87 -33.44
C ARG A 14 -3.02 -9.53 -33.03
N TRP A 15 -4.31 -9.34 -33.27
CA TRP A 15 -5.02 -8.12 -32.90
C TRP A 15 -5.10 -7.95 -31.37
N GLN A 16 -5.38 -9.03 -30.63
CA GLN A 16 -5.38 -9.02 -29.17
C GLN A 16 -4.00 -8.67 -28.59
N ARG A 17 -2.94 -9.25 -29.15
CA ARG A 17 -1.55 -8.91 -28.76
C ARG A 17 -1.23 -7.44 -29.01
N HIS A 18 -1.57 -6.91 -30.17
CA HIS A 18 -1.36 -5.50 -30.49
C HIS A 18 -2.14 -4.58 -29.54
N ARG A 19 -3.37 -4.93 -29.22
CA ARG A 19 -4.19 -4.20 -28.26
C ARG A 19 -3.60 -4.23 -26.85
N ALA A 20 -3.06 -5.36 -26.40
CA ALA A 20 -2.42 -5.50 -25.12
C ALA A 20 -1.13 -4.66 -25.02
N VAL A 21 -0.29 -4.70 -26.05
CA VAL A 21 0.93 -3.86 -26.12
C VAL A 21 0.55 -2.39 -26.06
N ARG A 22 -0.41 -1.95 -26.88
CA ARG A 22 -0.87 -0.55 -26.87
C ARG A 22 -1.44 -0.11 -25.52
N ARG A 23 -2.14 -1.02 -24.83
CA ARG A 23 -2.64 -0.72 -23.48
C ARG A 23 -1.50 -0.47 -22.49
N ILE A 24 -0.43 -1.25 -22.55
CA ILE A 24 0.75 -1.08 -21.69
C ILE A 24 1.45 0.24 -21.99
N GLU A 25 1.61 0.60 -23.27
CA GLU A 25 2.18 1.90 -23.67
C GLU A 25 1.37 3.06 -23.10
N LEU A 26 0.03 3.01 -23.20
CA LEU A 26 -0.86 4.03 -22.65
C LEU A 26 -0.80 4.10 -21.11
N ILE A 27 -0.68 2.96 -20.41
CA ILE A 27 -0.50 2.93 -18.96
C ILE A 27 0.82 3.60 -18.57
N THR A 28 1.90 3.30 -19.29
CA THR A 28 3.22 3.90 -19.03
C THR A 28 3.18 5.41 -19.29
N ALA A 29 2.61 5.84 -20.41
CA ALA A 29 2.47 7.26 -20.72
C ALA A 29 1.57 8.00 -19.71
N ALA A 30 0.46 7.39 -19.27
CA ALA A 30 -0.41 7.96 -18.22
C ALA A 30 0.33 8.11 -16.89
N ARG A 31 1.11 7.10 -16.48
CA ARG A 31 1.97 7.19 -15.29
C ARG A 31 2.96 8.35 -15.40
N ASP A 32 3.63 8.50 -16.55
CA ASP A 32 4.61 9.55 -16.77
C ASP A 32 3.96 10.94 -16.79
N ALA A 33 2.78 11.05 -17.39
CA ALA A 33 1.98 12.27 -17.36
C ALA A 33 1.61 12.69 -15.93
N VAL A 34 1.13 11.74 -15.11
CA VAL A 34 0.82 11.99 -13.69
C VAL A 34 2.07 12.34 -12.89
N ALA A 35 3.18 11.66 -13.13
CA ALA A 35 4.45 11.97 -12.45
C ALA A 35 4.95 13.39 -12.74
N ALA A 36 4.74 13.87 -13.96
CA ALA A 36 5.21 15.18 -14.40
C ALA A 36 4.25 16.32 -14.04
N ASN A 37 2.93 16.09 -14.04
CA ASN A 37 1.92 17.14 -13.95
C ASN A 37 1.01 17.04 -12.72
N GLY A 38 1.21 16.03 -11.87
CA GLY A 38 0.48 15.86 -10.61
C GLY A 38 -0.69 14.85 -10.65
N ALA A 39 -1.14 14.46 -9.46
CA ALA A 39 -2.20 13.46 -9.28
C ALA A 39 -3.61 13.95 -9.64
N ALA A 40 -3.81 15.25 -9.73
CA ALA A 40 -5.13 15.85 -9.95
C ALA A 40 -5.61 15.81 -11.41
N LEU A 41 -4.75 15.45 -12.37
CA LEU A 41 -5.05 15.44 -13.79
C LEU A 41 -6.40 14.79 -14.12
N SER A 42 -7.16 15.44 -15.02
CA SER A 42 -8.39 14.93 -15.62
C SER A 42 -8.08 13.87 -16.68
N MET A 43 -9.10 13.12 -17.10
CA MET A 43 -8.99 12.14 -18.19
C MET A 43 -8.52 12.77 -19.51
N GLU A 44 -8.98 13.98 -19.78
CA GLU A 44 -8.64 14.72 -20.99
C GLU A 44 -7.17 15.15 -21.01
N GLU A 45 -6.68 15.67 -19.88
CA GLU A 45 -5.28 16.07 -19.74
C GLU A 45 -4.35 14.88 -19.83
N ILE A 46 -4.71 13.75 -19.21
CA ILE A 46 -3.94 12.50 -19.32
C ILE A 46 -3.92 12.01 -20.79
N ALA A 47 -5.08 11.97 -21.47
CA ALA A 47 -5.15 11.54 -22.87
C ALA A 47 -4.29 12.42 -23.78
N THR A 48 -4.34 13.75 -23.60
CA THR A 48 -3.53 14.72 -24.33
C THR A 48 -2.03 14.48 -24.07
N ALA A 49 -1.64 14.33 -22.82
CA ALA A 49 -0.24 14.04 -22.45
C ALA A 49 0.25 12.68 -23.00
N CYS A 50 -0.66 11.71 -23.17
CA CYS A 50 -0.36 10.42 -23.82
C CYS A 50 -0.31 10.49 -25.35
N GLY A 51 -0.47 11.67 -25.96
CA GLY A 51 -0.47 11.83 -27.43
C GLY A 51 -1.58 11.04 -28.12
N THR A 52 -2.75 10.88 -27.48
CA THR A 52 -3.87 10.13 -28.03
C THR A 52 -5.18 10.90 -27.94
N SER A 53 -6.15 10.54 -28.78
CA SER A 53 -7.46 11.18 -28.74
C SER A 53 -8.26 10.72 -27.49
N LYS A 54 -9.12 11.60 -26.97
CA LYS A 54 -10.04 11.33 -25.87
C LYS A 54 -10.82 10.01 -26.10
N SER A 55 -11.39 9.85 -27.30
CA SER A 55 -12.20 8.67 -27.64
C SER A 55 -11.39 7.36 -27.60
N VAL A 56 -10.13 7.38 -28.07
CA VAL A 56 -9.24 6.22 -27.99
C VAL A 56 -8.91 5.91 -26.52
N PHE A 57 -8.59 6.91 -25.73
CA PHE A 57 -8.22 6.72 -24.32
C PHE A 57 -9.39 6.15 -23.51
N TYR A 58 -10.61 6.71 -23.65
CA TYR A 58 -11.82 6.20 -23.00
C TYR A 58 -12.16 4.76 -23.41
N ARG A 59 -11.85 4.35 -24.63
CA ARG A 59 -12.06 2.96 -25.09
C ARG A 59 -11.18 1.96 -24.34
N TYR A 60 -9.97 2.37 -23.87
CA TYR A 60 -9.08 1.50 -23.09
C TYR A 60 -9.38 1.51 -21.60
N PHE A 61 -9.79 2.62 -21.05
CA PHE A 61 -9.85 2.79 -19.59
C PHE A 61 -11.24 3.12 -19.04
N LYS A 62 -12.21 3.41 -19.89
CA LYS A 62 -13.59 3.80 -19.57
C LYS A 62 -13.70 5.14 -18.83
N ASP A 63 -13.04 5.29 -17.68
CA ASP A 63 -13.08 6.45 -16.79
C ASP A 63 -11.76 6.65 -16.04
N LYS A 64 -11.70 7.66 -15.17
CA LYS A 64 -10.53 7.97 -14.37
C LYS A 64 -10.19 6.83 -13.40
N ALA A 65 -11.19 6.20 -12.80
CA ALA A 65 -10.97 5.05 -11.91
C ALA A 65 -10.31 3.88 -12.65
N GLY A 66 -10.70 3.63 -13.91
CA GLY A 66 -10.05 2.62 -14.75
C GLY A 66 -8.59 2.93 -15.10
N VAL A 67 -8.23 4.22 -15.28
CA VAL A 67 -6.81 4.61 -15.43
C VAL A 67 -6.07 4.42 -14.13
N GLN A 68 -6.64 4.88 -13.01
CA GLN A 68 -6.05 4.73 -11.68
C GLN A 68 -5.79 3.27 -11.34
N ALA A 69 -6.77 2.39 -11.61
CA ALA A 69 -6.61 0.95 -11.41
C ALA A 69 -5.49 0.36 -12.28
N ALA A 70 -5.41 0.73 -13.56
CA ALA A 70 -4.40 0.23 -14.48
C ALA A 70 -2.98 0.72 -14.12
N VAL A 71 -2.83 1.99 -13.76
CA VAL A 71 -1.56 2.57 -13.27
C VAL A 71 -1.18 1.95 -11.93
N GLY A 72 -2.14 1.75 -11.04
CA GLY A 72 -1.95 1.10 -9.74
C GLY A 72 -1.47 -0.34 -9.87
N GLU A 73 -2.08 -1.13 -10.76
CA GLU A 73 -1.64 -2.49 -11.08
C GLU A 73 -0.18 -2.53 -11.56
N TYR A 74 0.17 -1.63 -12.45
CA TYR A 74 1.54 -1.51 -12.97
C TYR A 74 2.53 -1.13 -11.85
N PHE A 75 2.17 -0.13 -11.03
CA PHE A 75 2.98 0.34 -9.91
C PHE A 75 3.21 -0.76 -8.87
N VAL A 76 2.14 -1.41 -8.42
CA VAL A 76 2.17 -2.49 -7.43
C VAL A 76 2.95 -3.70 -7.92
N THR A 77 2.78 -4.08 -9.19
CA THR A 77 3.53 -5.21 -9.78
C THR A 77 5.04 -4.95 -9.79
N ARG A 78 5.47 -3.72 -10.12
CA ARG A 78 6.89 -3.35 -10.07
C ARG A 78 7.44 -3.31 -8.65
N MET A 79 6.67 -2.73 -7.73
CA MET A 79 7.04 -2.65 -6.31
C MET A 79 7.19 -4.05 -5.72
N ARG A 80 6.20 -4.93 -5.94
CA ARG A 80 6.23 -6.32 -5.48
C ARG A 80 7.48 -7.07 -5.94
N ARG A 81 7.85 -6.96 -7.22
CA ARG A 81 9.06 -7.62 -7.75
C ARG A 81 10.32 -7.19 -7.00
N ARG A 82 10.46 -5.89 -6.72
CA ARG A 82 11.60 -5.35 -5.97
C ARG A 82 11.59 -5.80 -4.52
N MET A 83 10.43 -5.76 -3.87
CA MET A 83 10.27 -6.22 -2.49
C MET A 83 10.63 -7.70 -2.34
N VAL A 84 10.14 -8.57 -3.24
CA VAL A 84 10.46 -10.00 -3.21
C VAL A 84 11.95 -10.23 -3.42
N ALA A 85 12.58 -9.54 -4.39
CA ALA A 85 14.01 -9.66 -4.62
C ALA A 85 14.83 -9.22 -3.39
N ALA A 86 14.51 -8.05 -2.82
CA ALA A 86 15.20 -7.54 -1.63
C ALA A 86 14.99 -8.42 -0.39
N ALA A 87 13.80 -8.98 -0.22
CA ALA A 87 13.50 -9.88 0.89
C ALA A 87 14.24 -11.23 0.77
N SER A 88 14.47 -11.72 -0.45
CA SER A 88 15.16 -13.01 -0.68
C SER A 88 16.66 -12.95 -0.36
N GLU A 89 17.26 -11.77 -0.31
CA GLU A 89 18.66 -11.54 0.03
C GLU A 89 18.90 -11.37 1.54
N ALA A 90 17.84 -11.37 2.34
CA ALA A 90 17.92 -11.07 3.76
C ALA A 90 18.14 -12.33 4.61
N ASP A 91 19.17 -12.31 5.46
CA ASP A 91 19.54 -13.44 6.32
C ASP A 91 18.73 -13.51 7.63
N THR A 92 18.09 -12.41 8.04
CA THR A 92 17.33 -12.33 9.28
C THR A 92 15.94 -11.75 9.07
N PHE A 93 15.02 -12.06 9.99
CA PHE A 93 13.68 -11.48 9.95
C PHE A 93 13.70 -9.94 9.97
N ALA A 94 14.51 -9.33 10.82
CA ALA A 94 14.63 -7.87 10.89
C ALA A 94 15.22 -7.27 9.59
N ALA A 95 16.21 -7.91 8.99
CA ALA A 95 16.78 -7.50 7.69
C ALA A 95 15.74 -7.60 6.57
N MET A 96 14.92 -8.65 6.57
CA MET A 96 13.82 -8.82 5.61
C MET A 96 12.76 -7.70 5.77
N ILE A 97 12.31 -7.41 6.98
CA ILE A 97 11.39 -6.30 7.25
C ILE A 97 12.00 -4.98 6.76
N HIS A 98 13.28 -4.74 7.07
CA HIS A 98 13.98 -3.54 6.62
C HIS A 98 14.02 -3.43 5.08
N ALA A 99 14.30 -4.51 4.40
CA ALA A 99 14.31 -4.55 2.93
C ALA A 99 12.93 -4.21 2.33
N LEU A 100 11.85 -4.78 2.88
CA LEU A 100 10.48 -4.50 2.46
C LEU A 100 10.11 -3.03 2.68
N VAL A 101 10.37 -2.48 3.87
CA VAL A 101 10.11 -1.07 4.21
C VAL A 101 10.93 -0.13 3.32
N SER A 102 12.21 -0.44 3.12
CA SER A 102 13.10 0.37 2.30
C SER A 102 12.66 0.43 0.83
N GLU A 103 12.28 -0.69 0.22
CA GLU A 103 11.75 -0.71 -1.14
C GLU A 103 10.37 -0.06 -1.27
N TYR A 104 9.52 -0.15 -0.25
CA TYR A 104 8.27 0.61 -0.19
C TYR A 104 8.56 2.12 -0.21
N LEU A 105 9.34 2.64 0.75
CA LEU A 105 9.67 4.07 0.83
C LEU A 105 10.39 4.59 -0.41
N LYS A 106 11.27 3.78 -1.02
CA LYS A 106 11.92 4.11 -2.28
C LYS A 106 10.91 4.23 -3.43
N SER A 107 9.93 3.31 -3.48
CA SER A 107 8.91 3.31 -4.52
C SER A 107 7.97 4.50 -4.42
N VAL A 108 7.52 4.85 -3.21
CA VAL A 108 6.64 6.00 -2.99
C VAL A 108 7.37 7.33 -3.15
N ALA A 109 8.63 7.43 -2.71
CA ALA A 109 9.44 8.64 -2.88
C ALA A 109 9.78 8.93 -4.35
N ALA A 110 10.05 7.89 -5.13
CA ALA A 110 10.40 8.04 -6.55
C ALA A 110 9.25 8.54 -7.42
N SER A 111 8.00 8.40 -6.97
CA SER A 111 6.81 8.73 -7.75
C SER A 111 5.65 9.12 -6.84
N GLY A 112 5.86 10.11 -5.96
CA GLY A 112 4.86 10.55 -4.98
C GLY A 112 3.52 10.94 -5.63
N GLU A 113 3.55 11.61 -6.79
CA GLU A 113 2.33 11.97 -7.54
C GLU A 113 1.60 10.72 -8.06
N VAL A 114 2.34 9.74 -8.59
CA VAL A 114 1.76 8.47 -9.04
C VAL A 114 1.18 7.69 -7.86
N TYR A 115 1.86 7.69 -6.73
CA TYR A 115 1.36 7.08 -5.51
C TYR A 115 0.04 7.73 -5.07
N ARG A 116 -0.01 9.08 -4.96
CA ARG A 116 -1.24 9.83 -4.63
C ARG A 116 -2.36 9.55 -5.62
N PHE A 117 -2.07 9.52 -6.91
CA PHE A 117 -3.05 9.21 -7.95
C PHE A 117 -3.67 7.82 -7.78
N VAL A 118 -2.87 6.84 -7.38
CA VAL A 118 -3.32 5.45 -7.19
C VAL A 118 -4.11 5.27 -5.89
N VAL A 119 -3.66 5.85 -4.78
CA VAL A 119 -4.31 5.64 -3.48
C VAL A 119 -5.61 6.42 -3.30
N THR A 120 -5.84 7.45 -4.12
CA THR A 120 -7.12 8.17 -4.16
C THR A 120 -8.19 7.44 -4.98
N ALA A 121 -7.84 6.34 -5.67
CA ALA A 121 -8.83 5.53 -6.37
C ALA A 121 -9.76 4.82 -5.39
N PRO A 122 -11.04 4.67 -5.71
CA PRO A 122 -11.93 3.79 -4.95
C PRO A 122 -11.35 2.38 -4.88
N THR A 123 -11.13 1.88 -3.67
CA THR A 123 -10.61 0.51 -3.49
C THR A 123 -11.78 -0.46 -3.57
N GLU A 124 -11.91 -1.14 -4.70
CA GLU A 124 -12.87 -2.22 -4.86
C GLU A 124 -12.33 -3.51 -4.23
N ARG A 125 -13.24 -4.32 -3.65
CA ARG A 125 -12.89 -5.65 -3.15
C ARG A 125 -12.33 -6.51 -4.29
N GLY A 126 -11.22 -7.20 -4.01
CA GLY A 126 -10.50 -7.98 -5.01
C GLY A 126 -9.67 -7.15 -6.00
N SER A 127 -9.44 -5.86 -5.73
CA SER A 127 -8.52 -5.04 -6.51
C SER A 127 -7.08 -5.59 -6.45
N THR A 128 -6.27 -5.24 -7.44
CA THR A 128 -4.85 -5.64 -7.45
C THR A 128 -4.09 -5.08 -6.25
N ILE A 129 -4.47 -3.89 -5.77
CA ILE A 129 -3.88 -3.26 -4.59
C ILE A 129 -4.24 -4.06 -3.33
N GLU A 130 -5.51 -4.44 -3.17
CA GLU A 130 -5.95 -5.25 -2.03
C GLU A 130 -5.23 -6.61 -2.01
N ARG A 131 -5.23 -7.33 -3.14
CA ARG A 131 -4.48 -8.60 -3.25
C ARG A 131 -2.99 -8.45 -2.97
N PHE A 132 -2.38 -7.33 -3.35
CA PHE A 132 -1.00 -7.06 -3.01
C PHE A 132 -0.81 -6.87 -1.51
N VAL A 133 -1.64 -6.07 -0.86
CA VAL A 133 -1.63 -5.87 0.59
C VAL A 133 -1.77 -7.20 1.32
N ASP A 134 -2.71 -8.04 0.91
CA ASP A 134 -2.90 -9.38 1.47
C ASP A 134 -1.66 -10.26 1.27
N SER A 135 -1.06 -10.24 0.08
CA SER A 135 0.16 -11.01 -0.18
C SER A 135 1.36 -10.57 0.67
N VAL A 136 1.43 -9.28 1.05
CA VAL A 136 2.46 -8.80 1.99
C VAL A 136 2.17 -9.27 3.40
N ARG A 137 0.91 -9.25 3.85
CA ARG A 137 0.51 -9.79 5.15
C ARG A 137 0.85 -11.28 5.27
N ASP A 138 0.51 -12.06 4.25
CA ASP A 138 0.81 -13.50 4.21
C ASP A 138 2.32 -13.75 4.25
N LEU A 139 3.11 -12.98 3.49
CA LEU A 139 4.57 -13.05 3.53
C LEU A 139 5.13 -12.76 4.93
N LEU A 140 4.64 -11.71 5.59
CA LEU A 140 5.06 -11.37 6.95
C LEU A 140 4.78 -12.51 7.94
N MET A 141 3.58 -13.11 7.86
CA MET A 141 3.19 -14.23 8.71
C MET A 141 4.05 -15.46 8.45
N GLU A 142 4.23 -15.84 7.18
CA GLU A 142 5.06 -16.97 6.77
C GLU A 142 6.51 -16.81 7.26
N GLN A 143 7.10 -15.66 7.06
CA GLN A 143 8.47 -15.39 7.48
C GLN A 143 8.61 -15.35 9.00
N HIS A 144 7.63 -14.80 9.72
CA HIS A 144 7.62 -14.88 11.18
C HIS A 144 7.60 -16.32 11.67
N MET A 145 6.71 -17.16 11.13
CA MET A 145 6.64 -18.58 11.51
C MET A 145 7.93 -19.35 11.17
N ARG A 146 8.58 -19.01 10.05
CA ARG A 146 9.84 -19.63 9.63
C ARG A 146 10.99 -19.31 10.57
N HIS A 147 11.10 -18.06 11.03
CA HIS A 147 12.22 -17.62 11.88
C HIS A 147 12.01 -17.87 13.38
N HIS A 148 10.77 -17.88 13.86
CA HIS A 148 10.47 -17.96 15.29
C HIS A 148 9.73 -19.26 15.67
N GLY A 149 9.28 -20.05 14.70
CA GLY A 149 8.48 -21.25 14.90
C GLY A 149 6.99 -20.99 15.12
N SER A 150 6.16 -21.96 14.77
CA SER A 150 4.70 -21.85 14.77
C SER A 150 4.07 -21.69 16.17
N ARG A 151 4.82 -21.97 17.24
CA ARG A 151 4.34 -21.86 18.63
C ARG A 151 4.67 -20.54 19.31
N ALA A 152 5.50 -19.68 18.69
CA ALA A 152 5.98 -18.45 19.31
C ALA A 152 4.87 -17.39 19.48
N THR A 153 3.92 -17.35 18.54
CA THR A 153 2.84 -16.36 18.57
C THR A 153 1.52 -16.99 18.11
N PRO A 154 0.41 -16.81 18.84
CA PRO A 154 -0.90 -17.29 18.40
C PRO A 154 -1.27 -16.71 17.02
N GLU A 155 -1.87 -17.53 16.14
CA GLU A 155 -2.18 -17.15 14.76
C GLU A 155 -3.03 -15.86 14.67
N GLY A 156 -4.02 -15.70 15.56
CA GLY A 156 -4.85 -14.49 15.58
C GLY A 156 -4.05 -13.22 15.90
N VAL A 157 -3.09 -13.30 16.83
CA VAL A 157 -2.19 -12.20 17.16
C VAL A 157 -1.27 -11.88 15.98
N LEU A 158 -0.75 -12.91 15.33
CA LEU A 158 0.12 -12.76 14.16
C LEU A 158 -0.62 -12.11 12.98
N LYS A 159 -1.87 -12.47 12.75
CA LYS A 159 -2.75 -11.82 11.75
C LYS A 159 -2.95 -10.33 12.06
N CYS A 160 -3.27 -10.01 13.31
CA CYS A 160 -3.42 -8.62 13.74
C CYS A 160 -2.12 -7.83 13.58
N TRP A 161 -0.99 -8.41 13.99
CA TRP A 161 0.31 -7.78 13.82
C TRP A 161 0.65 -7.52 12.36
N ALA A 162 0.49 -8.49 11.47
CA ALA A 162 0.78 -8.33 10.05
C ALA A 162 -0.08 -7.23 9.42
N ALA A 163 -1.39 -7.18 9.75
CA ALA A 163 -2.29 -6.14 9.29
C ALA A 163 -1.90 -4.76 9.82
N SER A 164 -1.59 -4.65 11.12
CA SER A 164 -1.16 -3.41 11.77
C SER A 164 0.18 -2.93 11.21
N THR A 165 1.13 -3.84 10.96
CA THR A 165 2.43 -3.51 10.38
C THR A 165 2.28 -2.91 8.99
N VAL A 166 1.49 -3.52 8.12
CA VAL A 166 1.24 -2.98 6.76
C VAL A 166 0.56 -1.62 6.83
N GLY A 167 -0.43 -1.45 7.72
CA GLY A 167 -1.11 -0.18 7.94
C GLY A 167 -0.16 0.91 8.46
N MET A 168 0.67 0.57 9.45
CA MET A 168 1.68 1.47 10.01
C MET A 168 2.72 1.91 8.98
N VAL A 169 3.29 0.96 8.23
CA VAL A 169 4.28 1.26 7.17
C VAL A 169 3.70 2.20 6.13
N ARG A 170 2.45 1.95 5.72
CA ARG A 170 1.74 2.79 4.76
C ARG A 170 1.50 4.19 5.32
N GLY A 171 0.88 4.30 6.48
CA GLY A 171 0.58 5.59 7.10
C GLY A 171 1.83 6.40 7.42
N ALA A 172 2.89 5.76 7.93
CA ALA A 172 4.17 6.41 8.18
C ALA A 172 4.84 6.89 6.88
N GLY A 173 4.76 6.12 5.80
CA GLY A 173 5.28 6.51 4.49
C GLY A 173 4.51 7.68 3.86
N GLU A 174 3.19 7.69 3.98
CA GLU A 174 2.32 8.79 3.54
C GLU A 174 2.65 10.07 4.30
N ALA A 175 2.67 10.02 5.64
CA ALA A 175 3.04 11.15 6.47
C ALA A 175 4.45 11.65 6.18
N TRP A 176 5.41 10.74 6.00
CA TRP A 176 6.79 11.11 5.64
C TRP A 176 6.88 11.81 4.28
N LEU A 177 6.07 11.42 3.29
CA LEU A 177 6.03 12.11 2.00
C LEU A 177 5.54 13.56 2.13
N GLU A 178 4.60 13.80 3.04
CA GLU A 178 4.00 15.12 3.28
C GLU A 178 4.92 16.05 4.07
N LEU A 179 5.92 15.53 4.78
CA LEU A 179 6.91 16.34 5.49
C LEU A 179 7.69 17.20 4.48
N GLY A 180 7.68 18.53 4.74
CA GLY A 180 8.36 19.53 3.91
C GLY A 180 8.35 20.88 4.64
N GLY A 181 8.91 21.92 3.99
CA GLY A 181 9.01 23.25 4.57
C GLY A 181 9.96 23.28 5.77
N ASP A 182 9.51 23.88 6.89
CA ASP A 182 10.31 24.05 8.10
C ASP A 182 10.46 22.77 8.96
N THR A 183 9.76 21.70 8.61
CA THR A 183 9.85 20.43 9.34
C THR A 183 11.05 19.63 8.88
N ALA A 184 11.96 19.28 9.82
CA ALA A 184 13.12 18.45 9.52
C ALA A 184 12.67 17.05 9.07
N LYS A 185 12.71 16.81 7.76
CA LYS A 185 12.36 15.52 7.16
C LYS A 185 13.51 14.54 7.31
N PRO A 186 13.33 13.40 8.00
CA PRO A 186 14.33 12.36 8.02
C PRO A 186 14.63 11.88 6.60
N ASP A 187 15.89 11.58 6.29
CA ASP A 187 16.20 10.91 5.04
C ASP A 187 15.56 9.52 4.97
N ARG A 188 15.45 8.98 3.75
CA ARG A 188 14.78 7.70 3.50
C ARG A 188 15.38 6.54 4.28
N HIS A 189 16.70 6.51 4.43
CA HIS A 189 17.39 5.43 5.15
C HIS A 189 17.08 5.48 6.65
N THR A 190 17.14 6.66 7.24
CA THR A 190 16.75 6.89 8.63
C THR A 190 15.29 6.51 8.88
N MET A 191 14.39 6.94 8.01
CA MET A 191 12.97 6.59 8.12
C MET A 191 12.71 5.10 7.96
N SER A 192 13.41 4.42 7.05
CA SER A 192 13.34 2.96 6.91
C SER A 192 13.74 2.24 8.20
N ARG A 193 14.81 2.67 8.86
CA ARG A 193 15.26 2.10 10.13
C ARG A 193 14.23 2.30 11.24
N ILE A 194 13.69 3.50 11.37
CA ILE A 194 12.69 3.84 12.39
C ILE A 194 11.45 2.94 12.22
N ILE A 195 10.89 2.89 11.03
CA ILE A 195 9.70 2.06 10.75
C ILE A 195 10.00 0.58 10.97
N THR A 196 11.19 0.11 10.59
CA THR A 196 11.61 -1.28 10.83
C THR A 196 11.65 -1.60 12.32
N THR A 197 12.21 -0.70 13.14
CA THR A 197 12.23 -0.87 14.60
C THR A 197 10.82 -1.01 15.16
N TRP A 198 9.90 -0.14 14.77
CA TRP A 198 8.49 -0.23 15.19
C TRP A 198 7.84 -1.55 14.78
N ALA A 199 8.09 -2.03 13.56
CA ALA A 199 7.52 -3.27 13.06
C ALA A 199 8.06 -4.51 13.78
N VAL A 200 9.36 -4.54 14.08
CA VAL A 200 10.02 -5.69 14.72
C VAL A 200 9.76 -5.72 16.23
N GLU A 201 9.83 -4.57 16.89
CA GLU A 201 9.64 -4.50 18.34
C GLU A 201 8.18 -4.67 18.75
N GLY A 202 7.23 -4.30 17.90
CA GLY A 202 5.80 -4.55 18.13
C GLY A 202 5.41 -6.03 18.18
N LEU A 203 6.31 -6.95 17.76
CA LEU A 203 6.15 -8.41 17.88
C LEU A 203 6.90 -9.01 19.07
N ARG A 204 7.60 -8.21 19.89
CA ARG A 204 8.17 -8.80 21.09
C ARG A 204 7.06 -9.48 21.87
N PRO A 205 7.20 -10.77 22.20
CA PRO A 205 6.19 -11.45 22.99
C PRO A 205 6.00 -10.66 24.27
N VAL A 206 4.76 -10.40 24.64
CA VAL A 206 4.39 -10.10 26.01
C VAL A 206 4.61 -11.39 26.79
N THR A 207 5.88 -11.84 26.85
CA THR A 207 6.28 -12.96 27.68
C THR A 207 6.17 -12.47 29.10
N GLY A 208 5.25 -13.08 29.82
CA GLY A 208 4.87 -12.78 31.19
C GLY A 208 6.01 -12.49 32.14
N SER A 209 6.43 -11.24 32.16
CA SER A 209 7.10 -10.58 33.23
C SER A 209 6.44 -9.23 33.31
N GLU A 210 5.43 -9.18 34.14
CA GLU A 210 4.82 -8.04 34.80
C GLU A 210 5.29 -6.66 34.32
N SER A 211 4.61 -6.14 33.32
CA SER A 211 4.20 -4.76 33.28
C SER A 211 2.75 -4.76 32.85
N ALA A 212 1.87 -4.89 33.83
CA ALA A 212 0.47 -4.60 33.64
C ALA A 212 0.36 -3.25 32.90
N PRO A 213 -0.51 -3.13 31.86
CA PRO A 213 -0.76 -1.84 31.27
C PRO A 213 -1.15 -0.87 32.38
N PRO A 214 -0.77 0.41 32.32
CA PRO A 214 -1.13 1.37 33.36
C PRO A 214 -2.64 1.40 33.46
N THR A 215 -3.17 0.75 34.48
CA THR A 215 -4.57 0.84 34.88
C THR A 215 -4.77 2.18 35.56
N SER A 216 -4.62 3.26 34.83
CA SER A 216 -5.19 4.54 35.23
C SER A 216 -6.60 4.57 34.68
N PRO A 217 -7.63 4.53 35.53
CA PRO A 217 -8.98 4.74 35.07
C PRO A 217 -9.02 6.15 34.47
N ILE A 218 -9.52 6.23 33.24
CA ILE A 218 -9.93 7.51 32.65
C ILE A 218 -10.90 8.12 33.64
N ARG A 219 -10.46 9.15 34.38
CA ARG A 219 -11.36 9.93 35.22
C ARG A 219 -12.35 10.59 34.28
N THR A 220 -13.52 10.01 34.18
CA THR A 220 -14.71 10.72 33.70
C THR A 220 -14.94 11.84 34.70
N THR A 221 -14.62 13.07 34.30
CA THR A 221 -14.96 14.27 35.05
C THR A 221 -16.45 14.29 35.21
N GLY A 222 -16.89 13.95 36.44
CA GLY A 222 -18.28 14.03 36.85
C GLY A 222 -18.80 15.45 36.67
N LYS A 223 -20.03 15.52 36.20
CA LYS A 223 -20.86 16.69 36.10
C LYS A 223 -20.79 17.53 37.41
N PRO A 224 -20.57 18.85 37.32
CA PRO A 224 -20.57 19.69 38.50
C PRO A 224 -21.93 19.64 39.22
N PRO A 225 -21.97 19.67 40.57
CA PRO A 225 -23.20 19.68 41.33
C PRO A 225 -23.98 20.98 41.04
N ALA A 226 -25.30 20.83 40.97
CA ALA A 226 -26.25 21.95 40.82
C ALA A 226 -26.16 22.90 42.03
N PRO A 227 -26.38 24.22 41.85
CA PRO A 227 -26.34 25.16 42.94
C PRO A 227 -27.52 24.92 43.91
N GLU A 228 -27.19 24.82 45.19
CA GLU A 228 -28.16 24.79 46.28
C GLU A 228 -28.92 26.11 46.35
N ASN A 229 -30.24 26.00 46.23
CA ASN A 229 -31.18 27.11 46.38
C ASN A 229 -31.35 27.38 47.89
N ARG A 230 -30.68 28.37 48.46
CA ARG A 230 -30.97 28.89 49.80
C ARG A 230 -32.24 29.71 49.71
N GLN A 231 -33.34 29.16 50.22
CA GLN A 231 -34.50 29.93 50.63
C GLN A 231 -34.22 30.53 52.00
N GLU A 232 -34.14 31.85 52.04
CA GLU A 232 -34.25 32.60 53.28
C GLU A 232 -35.72 32.79 53.63
N SER A 233 -36.05 32.48 54.86
CA SER A 233 -37.21 32.98 55.58
C SER A 233 -36.80 33.98 56.61
#